data_2cc2b04c15492ae9f0e7ab499c278987
#
_entry.id   2cc2b04c15492ae9f0e7ab499c278987
#
_cell.length_a   1.000
_cell.length_b   1.000
_cell.length_c   1.000
_cell.angle_alpha   90.00
_cell.angle_beta   90.00
_cell.angle_gamma   90.00
#
_symmetry.space_group_name_H-M   'P 1'
#
loop_
_entity.id
_entity.type
_entity.pdbx_description
1 polymer ?
#
loop_
_entity_poly.entity_id
_entity_poly.type
_entity_poly.pdbx_seq_one_letter_code
_entity_poly.pdbx_strand_id
1 'polypeptide(L)'
;MRHNSYSNFLLAGALLCLFAACSDDNVSPETPLKPSEPETKYIGQAVGNFSADEWYPGGKLGTTENTAAGGYEDNTPAIDEQGLTDLFNQGDMMVSAKYTLSTEPYKGWGPVASRRSCEYCHSGGYSHGHSRNDMEPVKGNGYIVSVYTPDAPGSNNGTPIDQLTTFTMLQAVEPFLPPVDPKQIKITWHDVTSMPSGLPMQFPDGEKFSLRYPSVAIPQSAFNTDPVPSNYEVRLIASCNFQGLGLIDAISNEDLKKQYETEGRFVELNPEFWDNTTKQLKPEAWASDYFGNKFIKRFNYDLLDGCLENDVALWDELNILRSDIKHICSTEAWAKAMSENQNVIDYIQQHGSNPTSYVHPYYNDGTREGIKKAVGYLLSPNDNVDLYNNPYFNFKPEMSDDAYHAFMVWHRGIAVPRARNLNDKEVQRGKELFVGDLGCAHCHKASWTTGADNHGSSKILGNKQLPKYANQKIYPYSDFIQHKLDMKNDIHGSWCRTTPLWGRGLSLINSGAEDRLHDARARNEIEAIMWHAYSKNSQAYKAAVKFYNLPKADRDAVVKFIRSI
;
A
#
# COMPACT_ATOMS: atom_id res chain seq x y z
N MET A 1 34.66 51.79 13.40
CA MET A 1 35.05 52.15 14.79
C MET A 1 34.23 51.29 15.73
N ARG A 2 34.99 50.57 16.63
CA ARG A 2 34.62 49.87 17.89
C ARG A 2 33.56 48.75 17.73
N HIS A 3 34.02 47.49 17.72
CA HIS A 3 34.25 46.53 18.80
C HIS A 3 33.31 46.64 20.00
N ASN A 4 32.54 45.58 20.24
CA ASN A 4 32.64 44.84 21.51
C ASN A 4 32.00 43.45 21.42
N SER A 5 32.84 42.47 21.66
CA SER A 5 32.51 41.09 22.02
C SER A 5 32.01 41.04 23.47
N TYR A 6 31.07 40.15 23.79
CA TYR A 6 31.02 39.49 25.09
C TYR A 6 30.64 38.02 24.93
N SER A 7 31.45 37.25 25.58
CA SER A 7 31.53 35.81 25.70
C SER A 7 30.51 35.24 26.71
N ASN A 8 30.16 34.00 26.47
CA ASN A 8 29.89 32.88 27.40
C ASN A 8 29.09 33.13 28.69
N PHE A 9 27.95 32.41 28.81
CA PHE A 9 27.71 31.61 30.01
C PHE A 9 26.82 30.40 29.67
N LEU A 10 27.38 29.20 29.88
CA LEU A 10 26.69 27.92 30.03
C LEU A 10 25.78 27.98 31.27
N LEU A 11 24.52 27.62 31.14
CA LEU A 11 23.75 27.09 32.27
C LEU A 11 22.93 25.90 31.78
N ALA A 12 23.39 24.72 32.20
CA ALA A 12 22.62 23.49 32.14
C ALA A 12 21.49 23.56 33.16
N GLY A 13 20.26 23.54 32.67
CA GLY A 13 19.07 23.39 33.48
C GLY A 13 18.34 22.12 33.05
N ALA A 14 18.56 21.01 33.75
CA ALA A 14 17.80 19.80 33.63
C ALA A 14 16.39 20.06 34.18
N LEU A 15 15.39 20.12 33.30
CA LEU A 15 13.97 20.08 33.69
C LEU A 15 13.48 18.65 33.51
N LEU A 16 13.48 17.88 34.60
CA LEU A 16 12.74 16.61 34.69
C LEU A 16 11.24 16.93 34.70
N CYS A 17 10.56 16.74 33.59
CA CYS A 17 9.12 16.59 33.57
C CYS A 17 8.78 15.11 33.77
N LEU A 18 8.41 14.77 34.99
CA LEU A 18 7.74 13.50 35.33
C LEU A 18 6.33 13.53 34.72
N PHE A 19 6.17 12.86 33.58
CA PHE A 19 4.84 12.42 33.15
C PHE A 19 4.66 10.99 33.67
N ALA A 20 3.91 10.87 34.76
CA ALA A 20 3.33 9.58 35.15
C ALA A 20 2.16 9.32 34.22
N ALA A 21 2.42 8.55 33.16
CA ALA A 21 1.37 7.88 32.41
C ALA A 21 1.30 6.44 32.92
N CYS A 22 0.23 6.12 33.63
CA CYS A 22 -0.12 4.73 33.91
C CYS A 22 -0.49 4.07 32.58
N SER A 23 0.38 3.26 32.04
CA SER A 23 0.04 2.21 31.11
C SER A 23 0.60 0.91 31.69
N ASP A 24 -0.31 0.04 32.13
CA ASP A 24 -0.01 -1.35 32.46
C ASP A 24 0.23 -2.16 31.16
N ASP A 25 1.27 -1.82 30.43
CA ASP A 25 1.80 -2.65 29.37
C ASP A 25 3.20 -3.11 29.81
N ASN A 26 3.23 -4.29 30.41
CA ASN A 26 4.46 -5.06 30.63
C ASN A 26 4.99 -5.60 29.29
N VAL A 27 5.35 -4.70 28.38
CA VAL A 27 6.28 -4.99 27.31
C VAL A 27 7.63 -4.47 27.79
N SER A 28 8.48 -5.37 28.28
CA SER A 28 9.88 -5.03 28.55
C SER A 28 10.47 -4.44 27.27
N PRO A 29 11.10 -3.25 27.31
CA PRO A 29 11.84 -2.76 26.15
C PRO A 29 12.89 -3.81 25.81
N GLU A 30 12.80 -4.38 24.60
CA GLU A 30 13.78 -5.36 24.15
C GLU A 30 15.17 -4.72 24.19
N THR A 31 16.06 -5.28 24.98
CA THR A 31 17.47 -4.89 24.99
C THR A 31 18.03 -5.19 23.60
N PRO A 32 18.61 -4.21 22.88
CA PRO A 32 19.24 -4.47 21.59
C PRO A 32 20.28 -5.58 21.76
N LEU A 33 20.13 -6.68 21.01
CA LEU A 33 21.09 -7.78 21.02
C LEU A 33 22.45 -7.24 20.60
N LYS A 34 23.45 -7.38 21.46
CA LYS A 34 24.84 -7.20 21.04
C LYS A 34 25.25 -8.45 20.28
N PRO A 35 25.58 -8.36 18.99
CA PRO A 35 26.16 -9.48 18.27
C PRO A 35 27.43 -9.93 18.98
N SER A 36 27.65 -11.23 19.12
CA SER A 36 28.88 -11.80 19.71
C SER A 36 30.12 -11.47 18.87
N GLU A 37 29.91 -11.13 17.58
CA GLU A 37 30.94 -10.63 16.66
C GLU A 37 30.35 -9.57 15.73
N PRO A 38 31.13 -8.62 15.18
CA PRO A 38 30.64 -7.61 14.26
C PRO A 38 30.01 -8.26 13.03
N GLU A 39 28.76 -7.94 12.75
CA GLU A 39 27.99 -8.41 11.58
C GLU A 39 28.76 -8.19 10.27
N THR A 40 29.47 -7.09 10.15
CA THR A 40 30.22 -6.69 8.96
C THR A 40 31.19 -7.76 8.44
N LYS A 41 31.67 -8.66 9.31
CA LYS A 41 32.52 -9.78 8.89
C LYS A 41 31.83 -10.81 8.01
N TYR A 42 30.51 -10.87 8.06
CA TYR A 42 29.72 -11.94 7.43
C TYR A 42 28.93 -11.46 6.23
N ILE A 43 28.79 -10.15 6.01
CA ILE A 43 28.01 -9.60 4.90
C ILE A 43 28.52 -10.17 3.57
N GLY A 44 27.59 -10.76 2.79
CA GLY A 44 27.92 -11.39 1.51
C GLY A 44 28.58 -12.75 1.61
N GLN A 45 28.65 -13.37 2.80
CA GLN A 45 29.15 -14.72 3.02
C GLN A 45 28.07 -15.65 3.55
N ALA A 46 28.16 -16.94 3.22
CA ALA A 46 27.29 -17.93 3.84
C ALA A 46 27.58 -18.04 5.33
N VAL A 47 26.51 -18.04 6.16
CA VAL A 47 26.63 -18.12 7.61
C VAL A 47 25.49 -18.95 8.22
N GLY A 48 25.81 -19.99 8.96
CA GLY A 48 24.82 -20.90 9.53
C GLY A 48 23.97 -21.55 8.45
N ASN A 49 22.67 -21.34 8.49
CA ASN A 49 21.71 -21.84 7.50
C ASN A 49 21.31 -20.77 6.44
N PHE A 50 22.05 -19.66 6.37
CA PHE A 50 21.89 -18.63 5.35
C PHE A 50 22.94 -18.77 4.25
N SER A 51 22.52 -18.68 2.99
CA SER A 51 23.42 -18.53 1.86
C SER A 51 23.96 -17.09 1.78
N ALA A 52 25.05 -16.90 1.03
CA ALA A 52 25.62 -15.57 0.82
C ALA A 52 24.65 -14.57 0.19
N ASP A 53 23.76 -15.04 -0.68
CA ASP A 53 22.79 -14.19 -1.39
C ASP A 53 21.70 -13.65 -0.46
N GLU A 54 21.39 -14.32 0.65
CA GLU A 54 20.31 -13.91 1.56
C GLU A 54 20.62 -12.62 2.33
N TRP A 55 21.88 -12.16 2.32
CA TRP A 55 22.21 -10.81 2.80
C TRP A 55 21.57 -9.71 1.93
N TYR A 56 21.24 -10.05 0.67
CA TYR A 56 20.72 -9.13 -0.33
C TYR A 56 19.30 -9.56 -0.76
N PRO A 57 18.26 -9.23 0.06
CA PRO A 57 16.89 -9.72 -0.21
C PRO A 57 16.33 -9.27 -1.56
N GLY A 58 16.72 -8.09 -2.05
CA GLY A 58 16.38 -7.60 -3.39
C GLY A 58 17.33 -8.06 -4.50
N GLY A 59 18.25 -9.02 -4.21
CA GLY A 59 19.37 -9.31 -5.08
C GLY A 59 20.39 -8.15 -5.10
N LYS A 60 21.46 -8.29 -5.83
CA LYS A 60 22.52 -7.25 -5.87
C LYS A 60 22.05 -5.96 -6.54
N LEU A 61 21.16 -6.04 -7.50
CA LEU A 61 20.64 -4.86 -8.20
C LEU A 61 19.51 -4.15 -7.44
N GLY A 62 18.88 -4.80 -6.47
CA GLY A 62 17.70 -4.26 -5.79
C GLY A 62 17.88 -4.01 -4.29
N THR A 63 19.06 -4.26 -3.71
CA THR A 63 19.29 -4.14 -2.26
C THR A 63 20.13 -2.93 -1.93
N THR A 64 19.66 -2.09 -0.97
CA THR A 64 20.50 -1.05 -0.33
C THR A 64 21.24 -1.58 0.88
N GLU A 65 22.45 -1.10 1.10
CA GLU A 65 23.24 -1.36 2.32
C GLU A 65 22.71 -0.58 3.54
N ASN A 66 21.84 0.41 3.32
CA ASN A 66 21.28 1.25 4.37
C ASN A 66 20.26 0.48 5.21
N THR A 67 20.56 0.28 6.48
CA THR A 67 19.67 -0.36 7.46
C THR A 67 19.30 0.58 8.62
N ALA A 68 19.48 1.87 8.42
CA ALA A 68 19.13 2.94 9.35
C ALA A 68 17.81 3.63 8.96
N ALA A 69 17.49 4.71 9.64
CA ALA A 69 16.41 5.60 9.24
C ALA A 69 16.68 6.17 7.83
N GLY A 70 15.66 6.19 6.98
CA GLY A 70 15.74 6.56 5.57
C GLY A 70 16.07 5.40 4.61
N GLY A 71 16.41 4.21 5.12
CA GLY A 71 16.70 3.05 4.24
C GLY A 71 15.51 2.57 3.39
N TYR A 72 14.32 3.02 3.69
CA TYR A 72 13.12 2.75 2.89
C TYR A 72 12.97 3.69 1.68
N GLU A 73 13.73 4.76 1.63
CA GLU A 73 13.68 5.78 0.58
C GLU A 73 14.84 5.66 -0.43
N ASP A 74 15.80 4.78 -0.14
CA ASP A 74 16.97 4.62 -0.99
C ASP A 74 16.62 4.06 -2.36
N ASN A 75 17.34 4.54 -3.37
CA ASN A 75 17.30 3.95 -4.70
C ASN A 75 18.04 2.61 -4.76
N THR A 76 17.63 1.77 -5.69
CA THR A 76 18.33 0.51 -5.98
C THR A 76 19.69 0.76 -6.65
N PRO A 77 20.70 -0.12 -6.48
CA PRO A 77 21.93 -0.07 -7.27
C PRO A 77 21.71 -0.06 -8.78
N ALA A 78 20.65 -0.71 -9.27
CA ALA A 78 20.27 -0.69 -10.68
C ALA A 78 20.01 0.73 -11.22
N ILE A 79 19.49 1.64 -10.40
CA ILE A 79 19.28 3.04 -10.78
C ILE A 79 20.63 3.70 -11.13
N ASP A 80 21.62 3.54 -10.28
CA ASP A 80 22.94 4.14 -10.49
C ASP A 80 23.71 3.47 -11.62
N GLU A 81 23.72 2.14 -11.67
CA GLU A 81 24.42 1.37 -12.71
C GLU A 81 23.83 1.60 -14.13
N GLN A 82 22.54 1.92 -14.21
CA GLN A 82 21.85 2.17 -15.48
C GLN A 82 21.73 3.66 -15.83
N GLY A 83 22.31 4.56 -15.01
CA GLY A 83 22.35 6.00 -15.27
C GLY A 83 20.99 6.70 -15.11
N LEU A 84 20.14 6.23 -14.22
CA LEU A 84 18.79 6.73 -13.99
C LEU A 84 18.65 7.60 -12.74
N THR A 85 19.74 7.91 -12.04
CA THR A 85 19.75 8.61 -10.76
C THR A 85 19.03 9.98 -10.82
N ASP A 86 19.25 10.75 -11.88
CA ASP A 86 18.58 12.06 -12.02
C ASP A 86 17.06 11.91 -12.18
N LEU A 87 16.61 10.91 -12.93
CA LEU A 87 15.18 10.62 -13.11
C LEU A 87 14.57 10.10 -11.80
N PHE A 88 15.28 9.23 -11.07
CA PHE A 88 14.83 8.77 -9.76
C PHE A 88 14.61 9.94 -8.80
N ASN A 89 15.59 10.85 -8.69
CA ASN A 89 15.48 12.02 -7.82
C ASN A 89 14.33 12.96 -8.23
N GLN A 90 14.07 13.11 -9.53
CA GLN A 90 12.92 13.88 -10.00
C GLN A 90 11.59 13.21 -9.60
N GLY A 91 11.49 11.89 -9.73
CA GLY A 91 10.31 11.12 -9.30
C GLY A 91 10.09 11.21 -7.80
N ASP A 92 11.14 11.10 -7.00
CA ASP A 92 11.12 11.22 -5.54
C ASP A 92 10.60 12.60 -5.09
N MET A 93 11.08 13.66 -5.71
CA MET A 93 10.58 15.02 -5.47
C MET A 93 9.08 15.16 -5.77
N MET A 94 8.59 14.48 -6.79
CA MET A 94 7.16 14.51 -7.15
C MET A 94 6.30 13.78 -6.12
N VAL A 95 6.76 12.65 -5.62
CA VAL A 95 6.03 11.83 -4.65
C VAL A 95 5.96 12.51 -3.28
N SER A 96 7.04 13.13 -2.87
CA SER A 96 7.12 13.95 -1.65
C SER A 96 6.33 15.28 -1.78
N ALA A 97 6.01 15.70 -3.00
CA ALA A 97 5.28 16.94 -3.21
C ALA A 97 3.83 16.82 -2.72
N LYS A 98 3.41 17.81 -1.97
CA LYS A 98 1.98 18.01 -1.74
C LYS A 98 1.41 18.70 -2.97
N TYR A 99 0.61 17.99 -3.73
CA TYR A 99 -0.04 18.52 -4.96
C TYR A 99 -1.07 19.63 -4.66
N THR A 100 -0.73 20.56 -3.80
CA THR A 100 -1.61 21.67 -3.41
C THR A 100 -1.27 22.97 -4.10
N LEU A 101 -0.19 23.06 -4.88
CA LEU A 101 0.47 24.35 -4.92
C LEU A 101 0.58 25.03 -6.27
N SER A 102 0.40 24.41 -7.44
CA SER A 102 0.76 25.24 -8.58
C SER A 102 0.31 24.85 -9.98
N THR A 103 -0.19 23.65 -10.21
CA THR A 103 -0.58 23.27 -11.56
C THR A 103 -2.08 23.45 -11.76
N GLU A 104 -2.44 24.30 -12.71
CA GLU A 104 -3.79 24.44 -13.21
C GLU A 104 -4.15 23.25 -14.13
N PRO A 105 -5.42 22.80 -14.21
CA PRO A 105 -6.55 23.46 -13.56
C PRO A 105 -6.82 22.99 -12.13
N TYR A 106 -6.34 21.80 -11.72
CA TYR A 106 -6.67 21.18 -10.45
C TYR A 106 -5.47 20.99 -9.50
N LYS A 107 -4.40 21.72 -9.74
CA LYS A 107 -3.20 21.68 -8.89
C LYS A 107 -2.53 20.31 -8.85
N GLY A 108 -2.66 19.53 -9.93
CA GLY A 108 -2.00 18.24 -10.12
C GLY A 108 -2.61 17.06 -9.36
N TRP A 109 -3.89 17.14 -8.97
CA TRP A 109 -4.59 16.04 -8.29
C TRP A 109 -6.08 15.93 -8.65
N GLY A 110 -6.42 16.46 -9.83
CA GLY A 110 -7.78 16.39 -10.37
C GLY A 110 -8.84 17.14 -9.58
N PRO A 111 -10.12 17.04 -9.99
CA PRO A 111 -11.24 17.64 -9.27
C PRO A 111 -11.59 16.90 -7.97
N VAL A 112 -11.20 15.65 -7.87
CA VAL A 112 -11.47 14.74 -6.74
C VAL A 112 -10.31 13.76 -6.60
N ALA A 113 -9.95 13.37 -5.37
CA ALA A 113 -8.87 12.42 -5.10
C ALA A 113 -9.05 11.72 -3.75
N SER A 114 -8.38 10.60 -3.55
CA SER A 114 -8.32 9.95 -2.24
C SER A 114 -7.48 10.77 -1.27
N ARG A 115 -6.31 11.25 -1.69
CA ARG A 115 -5.37 12.06 -0.90
C ARG A 115 -4.66 13.08 -1.79
N ARG A 116 -3.92 14.00 -1.16
CA ARG A 116 -3.16 15.07 -1.85
C ARG A 116 -1.68 14.74 -2.06
N SER A 117 -1.23 13.60 -1.61
CA SER A 117 0.16 13.16 -1.72
C SER A 117 0.26 11.69 -1.43
N CYS A 118 1.21 11.01 -2.06
CA CYS A 118 1.54 9.61 -1.77
C CYS A 118 1.95 9.41 -0.30
N GLU A 119 2.68 10.38 0.29
CA GLU A 119 3.11 10.32 1.69
C GLU A 119 1.96 10.31 2.71
N TYR A 120 0.76 10.75 2.35
CA TYR A 120 -0.38 10.67 3.26
C TYR A 120 -0.86 9.24 3.50
N CYS A 121 -0.69 8.38 2.52
CA CYS A 121 -0.94 6.95 2.66
C CYS A 121 0.33 6.18 3.03
N HIS A 122 1.47 6.55 2.44
CA HIS A 122 2.77 5.87 2.62
C HIS A 122 3.72 6.68 3.50
N SER A 123 3.26 7.07 4.70
CA SER A 123 4.05 7.89 5.62
C SER A 123 5.27 7.16 6.16
N GLY A 124 6.37 7.89 6.35
CA GLY A 124 7.61 7.37 6.92
C GLY A 124 8.37 6.43 5.99
N GLY A 125 8.90 6.96 4.89
CA GLY A 125 9.74 6.23 3.95
C GLY A 125 8.96 5.23 3.10
N TYR A 126 7.80 5.64 2.58
CA TYR A 126 6.98 4.82 1.69
C TYR A 126 6.60 3.46 2.26
N SER A 127 6.32 3.44 3.56
CA SER A 127 6.04 2.22 4.30
C SER A 127 4.55 1.90 4.37
N HIS A 128 4.25 0.84 5.09
CA HIS A 128 2.91 0.40 5.43
C HIS A 128 2.16 1.48 6.26
N GLY A 129 0.87 1.64 6.02
CA GLY A 129 0.01 2.54 6.81
C GLY A 129 -0.05 2.15 8.28
N HIS A 130 -0.36 3.14 9.12
CA HIS A 130 -0.42 2.98 10.56
C HIS A 130 -1.85 2.97 11.09
N SER A 131 -2.06 2.33 12.24
CA SER A 131 -3.35 2.34 12.91
C SER A 131 -3.72 3.74 13.39
N ARG A 132 -4.95 4.19 13.05
CA ARG A 132 -5.52 5.49 13.40
C ARG A 132 -6.98 5.34 13.79
N ASN A 133 -7.54 6.38 14.39
CA ASN A 133 -8.92 6.42 14.84
C ASN A 133 -9.82 7.28 13.93
N ASP A 134 -9.25 7.95 12.96
CA ASP A 134 -9.94 8.89 12.06
C ASP A 134 -9.42 8.77 10.62
N MET A 135 -10.16 9.34 9.69
CA MET A 135 -9.80 9.47 8.28
C MET A 135 -9.39 10.90 7.92
N GLU A 136 -8.82 11.65 8.87
CA GLU A 136 -8.39 13.03 8.64
C GLU A 136 -7.43 13.12 7.43
N PRO A 137 -7.87 13.72 6.30
CA PRO A 137 -7.11 13.67 5.06
C PRO A 137 -5.78 14.41 5.10
N VAL A 138 -5.66 15.39 6.00
CA VAL A 138 -4.49 16.29 6.08
C VAL A 138 -3.36 15.70 6.91
N LYS A 139 -3.66 14.76 7.80
CA LYS A 139 -2.67 14.20 8.72
C LYS A 139 -1.91 13.00 8.18
N GLY A 140 -2.35 12.43 7.07
CA GLY A 140 -1.78 11.22 6.53
C GLY A 140 -1.85 10.05 7.51
N ASN A 141 -2.77 9.14 7.29
CA ASN A 141 -2.97 8.01 8.19
C ASN A 141 -2.70 6.65 7.54
N GLY A 142 -2.35 6.65 6.25
CA GLY A 142 -2.08 5.43 5.52
C GLY A 142 -3.30 4.55 5.24
N TYR A 143 -4.53 5.06 5.48
CA TYR A 143 -5.73 4.29 5.26
C TYR A 143 -6.48 4.67 3.99
N ILE A 144 -7.00 3.62 3.35
CA ILE A 144 -7.96 3.67 2.26
C ILE A 144 -9.25 3.04 2.80
N VAL A 145 -10.38 3.58 2.37
CA VAL A 145 -11.71 3.04 2.67
C VAL A 145 -12.27 2.41 1.41
N SER A 146 -12.66 1.15 1.50
CA SER A 146 -13.41 0.45 0.45
C SER A 146 -14.82 0.16 0.92
N VAL A 147 -15.79 0.36 0.04
CA VAL A 147 -17.22 0.19 0.32
C VAL A 147 -17.80 -0.84 -0.63
N TYR A 148 -18.35 -1.89 -0.07
CA TYR A 148 -18.84 -3.06 -0.79
C TYR A 148 -20.33 -3.28 -0.56
N THR A 149 -21.01 -3.88 -1.53
CA THR A 149 -22.29 -4.53 -1.30
C THR A 149 -22.06 -5.73 -0.38
N PRO A 150 -22.88 -5.91 0.67
CA PRO A 150 -22.76 -7.08 1.54
C PRO A 150 -22.81 -8.38 0.74
N ASP A 151 -21.96 -9.32 1.13
CA ASP A 151 -21.91 -10.63 0.50
C ASP A 151 -23.23 -11.36 0.59
N ALA A 152 -23.60 -12.06 -0.48
CA ALA A 152 -24.66 -13.05 -0.40
C ALA A 152 -24.22 -14.18 0.58
N PRO A 153 -25.15 -14.81 1.31
CA PRO A 153 -24.81 -15.92 2.20
C PRO A 153 -24.01 -17.00 1.46
N GLY A 154 -22.79 -17.29 1.98
CA GLY A 154 -21.86 -18.22 1.36
C GLY A 154 -20.92 -17.65 0.30
N SER A 155 -21.07 -16.39 -0.07
CA SER A 155 -20.07 -15.64 -0.84
C SER A 155 -18.94 -15.15 0.08
N ASN A 156 -17.73 -15.02 -0.46
CA ASN A 156 -16.58 -14.55 0.29
C ASN A 156 -16.06 -13.18 -0.18
N ASN A 157 -16.65 -12.59 -1.20
CA ASN A 157 -16.15 -11.38 -1.83
C ASN A 157 -17.28 -10.38 -2.01
N GLY A 158 -17.24 -9.27 -1.26
CA GLY A 158 -18.12 -8.13 -1.52
C GLY A 158 -17.79 -7.52 -2.89
N THR A 159 -18.80 -7.08 -3.61
CA THR A 159 -18.61 -6.31 -4.84
C THR A 159 -18.55 -4.83 -4.49
N PRO A 160 -17.56 -4.05 -5.00
CA PRO A 160 -17.56 -2.61 -4.85
C PRO A 160 -18.92 -2.02 -5.28
N ILE A 161 -19.40 -1.01 -4.55
CA ILE A 161 -20.68 -0.37 -4.91
C ILE A 161 -20.49 0.59 -6.10
N ASP A 162 -21.49 0.66 -6.97
CA ASP A 162 -21.42 1.49 -8.19
C ASP A 162 -21.37 3.01 -7.91
N GLN A 163 -21.69 3.43 -6.70
CA GLN A 163 -21.67 4.85 -6.31
C GLN A 163 -20.27 5.39 -6.01
N LEU A 164 -19.30 4.53 -5.77
CA LEU A 164 -17.94 4.92 -5.41
C LEU A 164 -16.91 4.18 -6.27
N THR A 165 -15.74 4.79 -6.42
CA THR A 165 -14.56 4.14 -6.97
C THR A 165 -14.04 3.08 -5.99
N THR A 166 -13.25 2.11 -6.46
CA THR A 166 -12.68 1.03 -5.65
C THR A 166 -11.95 1.59 -4.41
N PHE A 167 -11.16 2.64 -4.60
CA PHE A 167 -10.59 3.43 -3.52
C PHE A 167 -11.42 4.70 -3.34
N THR A 168 -12.11 4.81 -2.21
CA THR A 168 -13.01 5.92 -1.98
C THR A 168 -12.28 7.24 -1.96
N MET A 169 -12.66 8.16 -2.84
CA MET A 169 -12.12 9.50 -2.89
C MET A 169 -12.70 10.36 -1.77
N LEU A 170 -11.84 10.98 -0.97
CA LEU A 170 -12.20 11.68 0.26
C LEU A 170 -11.89 13.18 0.22
N GLN A 171 -11.36 13.67 -0.89
CA GLN A 171 -11.06 15.09 -1.08
C GLN A 171 -11.56 15.56 -2.43
N ALA A 172 -11.97 16.82 -2.50
CA ALA A 172 -12.37 17.46 -3.75
C ALA A 172 -11.84 18.89 -3.81
N VAL A 173 -11.67 19.39 -5.03
CA VAL A 173 -11.37 20.81 -5.29
C VAL A 173 -12.68 21.60 -5.32
N GLU A 174 -12.69 22.77 -4.67
CA GLU A 174 -13.83 23.69 -4.74
C GLU A 174 -14.23 23.97 -6.20
N PRO A 175 -15.51 23.90 -6.56
CA PRO A 175 -16.69 23.87 -5.67
C PRO A 175 -17.22 22.47 -5.36
N PHE A 176 -16.54 21.40 -5.76
CA PHE A 176 -17.04 20.04 -5.60
C PHE A 176 -16.94 19.55 -4.15
N LEU A 177 -17.83 18.64 -3.80
CA LEU A 177 -17.77 17.87 -2.57
C LEU A 177 -17.18 16.48 -2.86
N PRO A 178 -16.36 15.90 -1.96
CA PRO A 178 -15.89 14.53 -2.17
C PRO A 178 -17.07 13.55 -2.14
N PRO A 179 -16.98 12.40 -2.84
CA PRO A 179 -18.02 11.37 -2.84
C PRO A 179 -18.47 10.95 -1.45
N VAL A 180 -17.53 10.95 -0.48
CA VAL A 180 -17.81 10.71 0.94
C VAL A 180 -17.15 11.81 1.77
N ASP A 181 -17.90 12.42 2.69
CA ASP A 181 -17.35 13.37 3.66
C ASP A 181 -16.48 12.65 4.71
N PRO A 182 -15.15 12.81 4.70
CA PRO A 182 -14.25 12.09 5.58
C PRO A 182 -14.47 12.41 7.06
N LYS A 183 -15.04 13.57 7.39
CA LYS A 183 -15.33 13.98 8.77
C LYS A 183 -16.42 13.13 9.44
N GLN A 184 -17.25 12.46 8.64
CA GLN A 184 -18.33 11.58 9.13
C GLN A 184 -17.89 10.11 9.18
N ILE A 185 -16.71 9.76 8.71
CA ILE A 185 -16.17 8.41 8.78
C ILE A 185 -15.67 8.16 10.20
N LYS A 186 -16.17 7.09 10.82
CA LYS A 186 -15.79 6.71 12.18
C LYS A 186 -15.08 5.35 12.18
N ILE A 187 -13.85 5.34 12.67
CA ILE A 187 -13.08 4.11 12.93
C ILE A 187 -13.20 3.78 14.42
N THR A 188 -13.53 2.55 14.73
CA THR A 188 -13.61 2.05 16.11
C THR A 188 -12.78 0.79 16.24
N TRP A 189 -11.87 0.77 17.19
CA TRP A 189 -11.06 -0.40 17.52
C TRP A 189 -11.75 -1.26 18.57
N HIS A 190 -11.76 -2.56 18.34
CA HIS A 190 -12.37 -3.55 19.22
C HIS A 190 -11.33 -4.58 19.63
N ASP A 191 -11.28 -4.86 20.92
CA ASP A 191 -10.46 -5.96 21.44
C ASP A 191 -11.13 -7.31 21.15
N VAL A 192 -10.33 -8.28 20.79
CA VAL A 192 -10.77 -9.68 20.69
C VAL A 192 -10.80 -10.26 22.10
N THR A 193 -11.98 -10.63 22.57
CA THR A 193 -12.14 -11.25 23.90
C THR A 193 -11.93 -12.76 23.90
N SER A 194 -12.14 -13.40 22.76
CA SER A 194 -11.89 -14.82 22.54
C SER A 194 -11.72 -15.12 21.05
N MET A 195 -10.87 -16.06 20.71
CA MET A 195 -10.71 -16.51 19.32
C MET A 195 -11.73 -17.59 18.98
N PRO A 196 -12.42 -17.52 17.82
CA PRO A 196 -13.32 -18.58 17.35
C PRO A 196 -12.65 -19.95 17.20
N SER A 197 -11.33 -19.99 17.02
CA SER A 197 -10.56 -21.23 17.02
C SER A 197 -10.57 -21.96 18.34
N GLY A 198 -10.89 -21.29 19.46
CA GLY A 198 -10.87 -21.83 20.81
C GLY A 198 -9.49 -21.81 21.48
N LEU A 199 -8.46 -21.24 20.83
CA LEU A 199 -7.14 -21.07 21.47
C LEU A 199 -7.23 -19.97 22.55
N PRO A 200 -6.63 -20.20 23.74
CA PRO A 200 -6.50 -19.16 24.75
C PRO A 200 -5.67 -17.96 24.25
N MET A 201 -5.98 -16.76 24.76
CA MET A 201 -5.20 -15.53 24.51
C MET A 201 -3.95 -15.47 25.41
N GLN A 202 -3.35 -16.62 25.65
CA GLN A 202 -2.18 -16.82 26.49
C GLN A 202 -1.44 -18.07 26.01
N PHE A 203 -0.15 -17.98 25.82
CA PHE A 203 0.70 -19.12 25.47
C PHE A 203 0.78 -20.15 26.62
N PRO A 204 1.15 -21.42 26.34
CA PRO A 204 1.24 -22.45 27.37
C PRO A 204 2.19 -22.15 28.53
N ASP A 205 3.19 -21.28 28.30
CA ASP A 205 4.14 -20.82 29.33
C ASP A 205 3.65 -19.64 30.17
N GLY A 206 2.45 -19.11 29.88
CA GLY A 206 1.83 -18.03 30.64
C GLY A 206 1.99 -16.64 30.04
N GLU A 207 2.81 -16.45 28.98
CA GLU A 207 2.91 -15.17 28.27
C GLU A 207 1.58 -14.85 27.60
N LYS A 208 1.08 -13.62 27.78
CA LYS A 208 -0.19 -13.16 27.21
C LYS A 208 0.04 -12.40 25.92
N PHE A 209 -0.90 -12.47 25.01
CA PHE A 209 -1.02 -11.59 23.84
C PHE A 209 -2.45 -11.06 23.73
N SER A 210 -2.63 -9.98 23.00
CA SER A 210 -3.95 -9.42 22.71
C SER A 210 -4.10 -9.24 21.22
N LEU A 211 -5.34 -9.28 20.74
CA LEU A 211 -5.68 -9.00 19.35
C LEU A 211 -6.75 -7.91 19.31
N ARG A 212 -6.70 -7.07 18.28
CA ARG A 212 -7.71 -6.03 18.03
C ARG A 212 -8.03 -5.94 16.55
N TYR A 213 -9.22 -5.47 16.22
CA TYR A 213 -9.64 -5.25 14.83
C TYR A 213 -10.40 -3.93 14.70
N PRO A 214 -10.35 -3.25 13.54
CA PRO A 214 -11.14 -2.06 13.31
C PRO A 214 -12.53 -2.39 12.77
N SER A 215 -13.50 -1.54 13.08
CA SER A 215 -14.73 -1.39 12.32
C SER A 215 -14.84 0.04 11.82
N VAL A 216 -15.42 0.22 10.64
CA VAL A 216 -15.60 1.52 10.01
C VAL A 216 -17.07 1.74 9.73
N ALA A 217 -17.58 2.89 10.12
CA ALA A 217 -18.95 3.31 9.87
C ALA A 217 -18.95 4.61 9.05
N ILE A 218 -19.73 4.60 7.98
CA ILE A 218 -20.05 5.77 7.15
C ILE A 218 -21.57 5.94 7.18
N PRO A 219 -22.14 7.01 7.75
CA PRO A 219 -23.58 7.21 7.70
C PRO A 219 -24.02 7.62 6.30
N GLN A 220 -25.27 7.34 5.93
CA GLN A 220 -25.81 7.72 4.63
C GLN A 220 -25.68 9.23 4.33
N SER A 221 -25.76 10.07 5.37
CA SER A 221 -25.58 11.52 5.24
C SER A 221 -24.17 11.96 4.80
N ALA A 222 -23.20 11.06 4.84
CA ALA A 222 -21.83 11.37 4.40
C ALA A 222 -21.65 11.24 2.88
N PHE A 223 -22.56 10.57 2.18
CA PHE A 223 -22.43 10.35 0.75
C PHE A 223 -22.96 11.53 -0.06
N ASN A 224 -22.13 12.03 -0.95
CA ASN A 224 -22.45 13.06 -1.94
C ASN A 224 -22.64 12.45 -3.32
N THR A 225 -23.49 11.43 -3.43
CA THR A 225 -23.81 10.69 -4.65
C THR A 225 -25.31 10.63 -4.89
N ASP A 226 -25.75 10.42 -6.12
CA ASP A 226 -27.13 10.19 -6.51
C ASP A 226 -27.21 8.98 -7.47
N PRO A 227 -27.74 7.83 -7.03
CA PRO A 227 -28.38 7.61 -5.72
C PRO A 227 -27.40 7.50 -4.55
N VAL A 228 -27.89 7.79 -3.34
CA VAL A 228 -27.15 7.51 -2.09
C VAL A 228 -27.17 6.01 -1.83
N PRO A 229 -26.04 5.37 -1.45
CA PRO A 229 -26.01 3.95 -1.12
C PRO A 229 -26.93 3.59 0.06
N SER A 230 -27.61 2.45 -0.02
CA SER A 230 -28.55 2.02 1.03
C SER A 230 -28.15 0.71 1.72
N ASN A 231 -27.40 -0.14 1.05
CA ASN A 231 -26.98 -1.45 1.56
C ASN A 231 -25.50 -1.66 1.25
N TYR A 232 -24.64 -1.44 2.22
CA TYR A 232 -23.19 -1.51 2.05
C TYR A 232 -22.48 -1.90 3.34
N GLU A 233 -21.29 -2.45 3.17
CA GLU A 233 -20.30 -2.66 4.22
C GLU A 233 -19.03 -1.87 3.92
N VAL A 234 -18.31 -1.51 4.96
CA VAL A 234 -17.09 -0.71 4.85
C VAL A 234 -15.91 -1.48 5.40
N ARG A 235 -14.81 -1.47 4.67
CA ARG A 235 -13.54 -2.08 5.07
C ARG A 235 -12.43 -1.05 5.03
N LEU A 236 -11.45 -1.26 5.89
CA LEU A 236 -10.26 -0.44 6.00
C LEU A 236 -9.07 -1.18 5.40
N ILE A 237 -8.33 -0.49 4.54
CA ILE A 237 -7.13 -1.02 3.90
C ILE A 237 -5.98 -0.08 4.24
N ALA A 238 -4.90 -0.60 4.80
CA ALA A 238 -3.65 0.13 4.98
C ALA A 238 -2.82 0.08 3.70
N SER A 239 -2.07 1.14 3.41
CA SER A 239 -1.18 1.17 2.26
C SER A 239 -0.11 0.08 2.34
N CYS A 240 0.30 -0.45 1.19
CA CYS A 240 1.42 -1.40 1.08
C CYS A 240 2.77 -0.67 1.07
N ASN A 241 3.84 -1.40 1.39
CA ASN A 241 5.21 -0.89 1.23
C ASN A 241 5.60 -0.77 -0.24
N PHE A 242 6.45 0.20 -0.58
CA PHE A 242 7.00 0.37 -1.92
C PHE A 242 8.33 -0.36 -2.16
N GLN A 243 9.02 -0.77 -1.10
CA GLN A 243 10.32 -1.41 -1.22
C GLN A 243 10.25 -2.66 -2.11
N GLY A 244 11.04 -2.65 -3.17
CA GLY A 244 11.19 -3.80 -4.06
C GLY A 244 10.04 -4.03 -5.05
N LEU A 245 9.14 -3.07 -5.27
CA LEU A 245 8.04 -3.23 -6.23
C LEU A 245 8.54 -3.56 -7.64
N GLY A 246 9.60 -2.90 -8.12
CA GLY A 246 10.21 -3.21 -9.41
C GLY A 246 10.75 -4.64 -9.52
N LEU A 247 11.20 -5.22 -8.41
CA LEU A 247 11.64 -6.62 -8.35
C LEU A 247 10.46 -7.59 -8.44
N ILE A 248 9.35 -7.27 -7.78
CA ILE A 248 8.10 -8.06 -7.87
C ILE A 248 7.55 -7.99 -9.28
N ASP A 249 7.58 -6.81 -9.89
CA ASP A 249 7.15 -6.58 -11.26
C ASP A 249 7.97 -7.40 -12.27
N ALA A 250 9.26 -7.59 -12.01
CA ALA A 250 10.17 -8.37 -12.82
C ALA A 250 9.99 -9.91 -12.71
N ILE A 251 9.14 -10.42 -11.82
CA ILE A 251 8.82 -11.85 -11.76
C ILE A 251 7.97 -12.23 -12.97
N SER A 252 8.34 -13.32 -13.66
CA SER A 252 7.63 -13.74 -14.87
C SER A 252 6.20 -14.24 -14.59
N ASN A 253 5.29 -14.04 -15.55
CA ASN A 253 3.95 -14.64 -15.49
C ASN A 253 4.02 -16.18 -15.43
N GLU A 254 5.02 -16.79 -16.09
CA GLU A 254 5.20 -18.23 -16.10
C GLU A 254 5.51 -18.76 -14.69
N ASP A 255 6.41 -18.11 -13.97
CA ASP A 255 6.77 -18.51 -12.61
C ASP A 255 5.61 -18.29 -11.63
N LEU A 256 4.87 -17.19 -11.75
CA LEU A 256 3.65 -16.97 -10.96
C LEU A 256 2.56 -18.01 -11.26
N LYS A 257 2.32 -18.32 -12.53
CA LYS A 257 1.39 -19.37 -12.93
C LYS A 257 1.78 -20.71 -12.32
N LYS A 258 3.06 -21.07 -12.40
CA LYS A 258 3.59 -22.29 -11.79
C LYS A 258 3.41 -22.33 -10.29
N GLN A 259 3.48 -21.16 -9.62
CA GLN A 259 3.19 -21.05 -8.18
C GLN A 259 1.72 -21.35 -7.90
N TYR A 260 0.78 -20.75 -8.62
CA TYR A 260 -0.65 -21.06 -8.52
C TYR A 260 -0.92 -22.56 -8.74
N GLU A 261 -0.34 -23.16 -9.76
CA GLU A 261 -0.46 -24.58 -10.07
C GLU A 261 0.11 -25.47 -8.95
N THR A 262 1.18 -25.02 -8.29
CA THR A 262 1.80 -25.76 -7.18
C THR A 262 0.90 -25.68 -5.95
N GLU A 263 0.51 -24.49 -5.52
CA GLU A 263 -0.32 -24.28 -4.33
C GLU A 263 -1.71 -24.91 -4.48
N GLY A 264 -2.34 -24.72 -5.64
CA GLY A 264 -3.68 -25.24 -5.93
C GLY A 264 -3.80 -26.78 -5.87
N ARG A 265 -2.67 -27.52 -5.77
CA ARG A 265 -2.68 -28.97 -5.53
C ARG A 265 -2.94 -29.31 -4.06
N PHE A 266 -2.57 -28.40 -3.15
CA PHE A 266 -2.55 -28.68 -1.72
C PHE A 266 -3.64 -27.92 -0.96
N VAL A 267 -3.99 -26.73 -1.44
CA VAL A 267 -4.99 -25.86 -0.80
C VAL A 267 -6.00 -25.34 -1.83
N GLU A 268 -7.17 -24.96 -1.34
CA GLU A 268 -8.11 -24.17 -2.11
C GLU A 268 -7.54 -22.75 -2.29
N LEU A 269 -7.53 -22.23 -3.51
CA LEU A 269 -7.16 -20.86 -3.82
C LEU A 269 -8.40 -20.01 -4.06
N ASN A 270 -8.26 -18.69 -4.02
CA ASN A 270 -9.38 -17.78 -4.21
C ASN A 270 -10.14 -18.10 -5.51
N PRO A 271 -11.42 -18.48 -5.42
CA PRO A 271 -12.22 -18.90 -6.58
C PRO A 271 -12.49 -17.77 -7.59
N GLU A 272 -12.20 -16.53 -7.23
CA GLU A 272 -12.20 -15.42 -8.19
C GLU A 272 -11.09 -15.58 -9.23
N PHE A 273 -9.87 -15.93 -8.80
CA PHE A 273 -8.69 -15.98 -9.66
C PHE A 273 -8.32 -17.39 -10.14
N TRP A 274 -8.80 -18.42 -9.44
CA TRP A 274 -8.42 -19.81 -9.67
C TRP A 274 -9.63 -20.74 -9.74
N ASP A 275 -9.68 -21.56 -10.78
CA ASP A 275 -10.67 -22.64 -10.85
C ASP A 275 -10.14 -23.86 -10.06
N ASN A 276 -10.69 -24.05 -8.88
CA ASN A 276 -10.30 -25.15 -8.00
C ASN A 276 -10.64 -26.56 -8.56
N THR A 277 -11.48 -26.67 -9.59
CA THR A 277 -11.83 -27.91 -10.25
C THR A 277 -10.88 -28.24 -11.40
N THR A 278 -10.71 -27.30 -12.31
CA THR A 278 -9.84 -27.48 -13.49
C THR A 278 -8.37 -27.22 -13.21
N LYS A 279 -8.05 -26.61 -12.04
CA LYS A 279 -6.69 -26.20 -11.63
C LYS A 279 -6.05 -25.24 -12.63
N GLN A 280 -6.79 -24.21 -13.02
CA GLN A 280 -6.35 -23.20 -13.98
C GLN A 280 -6.66 -21.79 -13.50
N LEU A 281 -5.84 -20.82 -13.91
CA LEU A 281 -6.10 -19.41 -13.73
C LEU A 281 -7.32 -18.98 -14.53
N LYS A 282 -8.20 -18.24 -13.89
CA LYS A 282 -9.37 -17.61 -14.51
C LYS A 282 -8.99 -16.29 -15.20
N PRO A 283 -9.84 -15.77 -16.10
CA PRO A 283 -9.62 -14.47 -16.74
C PRO A 283 -9.41 -13.33 -15.74
N GLU A 284 -10.09 -13.35 -14.61
CA GLU A 284 -10.05 -12.37 -13.54
C GLU A 284 -8.68 -12.27 -12.83
N ALA A 285 -7.85 -13.31 -12.96
CA ALA A 285 -6.47 -13.30 -12.46
C ALA A 285 -5.51 -12.43 -13.30
N TRP A 286 -5.97 -11.92 -14.43
CA TRP A 286 -5.14 -11.19 -15.37
C TRP A 286 -5.55 -9.73 -15.44
N ALA A 287 -4.57 -8.85 -15.42
CA ALA A 287 -4.70 -7.45 -15.81
C ALA A 287 -4.01 -7.24 -17.17
N SER A 288 -4.45 -6.23 -17.91
CA SER A 288 -3.83 -5.88 -19.20
C SER A 288 -3.18 -4.50 -19.09
N ASP A 289 -1.99 -4.35 -19.68
CA ASP A 289 -1.41 -3.04 -19.86
C ASP A 289 -2.09 -2.28 -21.02
N TYR A 290 -1.62 -1.07 -21.27
CA TYR A 290 -2.13 -0.22 -22.35
C TYR A 290 -2.02 -0.86 -23.75
N PHE A 291 -1.02 -1.70 -23.99
CA PHE A 291 -0.80 -2.37 -25.27
C PHE A 291 -1.51 -3.72 -25.40
N GLY A 292 -2.26 -4.12 -24.36
CA GLY A 292 -2.97 -5.39 -24.30
C GLY A 292 -2.10 -6.59 -23.90
N ASN A 293 -0.87 -6.37 -23.44
CA ASN A 293 -0.10 -7.42 -22.79
C ASN A 293 -0.76 -7.81 -21.48
N LYS A 294 -0.75 -9.08 -21.16
CA LYS A 294 -1.41 -9.60 -19.98
C LYS A 294 -0.41 -9.95 -18.90
N PHE A 295 -0.72 -9.55 -17.67
CA PHE A 295 0.05 -9.82 -16.48
C PHE A 295 -0.83 -10.48 -15.43
N ILE A 296 -0.31 -11.51 -14.77
CA ILE A 296 -0.98 -12.09 -13.60
C ILE A 296 -0.94 -11.06 -12.49
N LYS A 297 -2.09 -10.79 -11.89
CA LYS A 297 -2.25 -9.85 -10.78
C LYS A 297 -1.37 -10.26 -9.61
N ARG A 298 -0.61 -9.30 -9.05
CA ARG A 298 0.41 -9.53 -8.02
C ARG A 298 0.56 -8.41 -7.02
N PHE A 299 -0.07 -7.26 -7.25
CA PHE A 299 0.00 -6.08 -6.39
C PHE A 299 -1.30 -5.89 -5.60
N ASN A 300 -1.24 -5.09 -4.54
CA ASN A 300 -2.29 -4.85 -3.56
C ASN A 300 -2.72 -6.09 -2.76
N TYR A 301 -3.46 -5.92 -1.67
CA TYR A 301 -3.94 -7.06 -0.86
C TYR A 301 -5.01 -7.87 -1.58
N ASP A 302 -5.79 -7.21 -2.41
CA ASP A 302 -6.91 -7.71 -3.19
C ASP A 302 -6.55 -8.07 -4.64
N LEU A 303 -5.26 -8.01 -5.01
CA LEU A 303 -4.74 -8.36 -6.34
C LEU A 303 -5.43 -7.58 -7.46
N LEU A 304 -5.37 -6.26 -7.40
CA LEU A 304 -5.95 -5.39 -8.43
C LEU A 304 -5.07 -5.34 -9.68
N ASP A 305 -3.74 -5.25 -9.51
CA ASP A 305 -2.82 -4.95 -10.59
C ASP A 305 -1.82 -6.05 -10.91
N GLY A 306 -1.48 -6.15 -12.20
CA GLY A 306 -0.52 -7.13 -12.72
C GLY A 306 0.86 -6.56 -13.02
N CYS A 307 0.98 -5.27 -13.33
CA CYS A 307 2.24 -4.57 -13.58
C CYS A 307 2.17 -3.12 -13.08
N LEU A 308 3.34 -2.54 -12.78
CA LEU A 308 3.42 -1.17 -12.25
C LEU A 308 3.10 -0.10 -13.31
N GLU A 309 3.32 -0.38 -14.59
CA GLU A 309 3.07 0.57 -15.68
C GLU A 309 1.59 0.85 -15.91
N ASN A 310 0.70 0.01 -15.41
CA ASN A 310 -0.72 0.32 -15.38
C ASN A 310 -1.01 1.50 -14.46
N ASP A 311 -0.16 1.69 -13.50
CA ASP A 311 -0.13 2.73 -12.47
C ASP A 311 -1.46 3.45 -12.27
N VAL A 312 -2.35 2.68 -11.72
CA VAL A 312 -3.69 3.12 -11.37
C VAL A 312 -3.66 4.21 -10.29
N ALA A 313 -2.65 4.22 -9.42
CA ALA A 313 -2.59 5.14 -8.30
C ALA A 313 -2.58 6.64 -8.70
N LEU A 314 -1.89 7.01 -9.78
CA LEU A 314 -1.89 8.39 -10.26
C LEU A 314 -3.25 8.82 -10.83
N TRP A 315 -4.05 7.90 -11.32
CA TRP A 315 -5.36 8.18 -11.90
C TRP A 315 -6.50 7.83 -10.98
N ASP A 316 -6.53 6.63 -10.41
CA ASP A 316 -7.66 6.17 -9.60
C ASP A 316 -7.62 6.64 -8.14
N GLU A 317 -6.47 7.06 -7.63
CA GLU A 317 -6.33 7.62 -6.29
C GLU A 317 -6.09 9.13 -6.27
N LEU A 318 -5.19 9.64 -7.14
CA LEU A 318 -4.82 11.06 -7.20
C LEU A 318 -5.53 11.82 -8.31
N ASN A 319 -6.04 11.15 -9.33
CA ASN A 319 -6.78 11.72 -10.45
C ASN A 319 -6.00 12.77 -11.24
N ILE A 320 -4.70 12.55 -11.42
CA ILE A 320 -3.81 13.47 -12.14
C ILE A 320 -4.03 13.33 -13.64
N LEU A 321 -4.37 14.44 -14.30
CA LEU A 321 -4.57 14.47 -15.75
C LEU A 321 -3.23 14.37 -16.50
N ARG A 322 -3.10 13.32 -17.32
CA ARG A 322 -1.93 13.01 -18.16
C ARG A 322 -2.33 12.98 -19.62
N SER A 323 -1.35 13.00 -20.52
CA SER A 323 -1.60 12.99 -21.98
C SER A 323 -2.35 11.76 -22.48
N ASP A 324 -2.23 10.61 -21.78
CA ASP A 324 -2.94 9.36 -22.08
C ASP A 324 -4.28 9.22 -21.35
N ILE A 325 -4.55 10.05 -20.33
CA ILE A 325 -5.78 10.08 -19.55
C ILE A 325 -6.62 11.27 -19.99
N LYS A 326 -7.80 11.02 -20.53
CA LYS A 326 -8.68 12.04 -21.11
C LYS A 326 -9.94 12.30 -20.31
N HIS A 327 -10.22 11.49 -19.30
CA HIS A 327 -11.35 11.61 -18.39
C HIS A 327 -10.88 11.36 -16.96
N ILE A 328 -11.67 11.78 -16.00
CA ILE A 328 -11.33 11.58 -14.59
C ILE A 328 -11.79 10.18 -14.10
N CYS A 329 -11.11 9.67 -13.09
CA CYS A 329 -11.58 8.52 -12.32
C CYS A 329 -12.69 9.00 -11.36
N SER A 330 -13.92 8.60 -11.62
CA SER A 330 -15.10 9.00 -10.85
C SER A 330 -16.22 7.97 -11.04
N THR A 331 -17.44 8.30 -10.59
CA THR A 331 -18.64 7.50 -10.83
C THR A 331 -19.77 8.37 -11.39
N GLU A 332 -20.65 7.75 -12.16
CA GLU A 332 -21.84 8.44 -12.68
C GLU A 332 -22.72 9.01 -11.54
N ALA A 333 -22.79 8.29 -10.41
CA ALA A 333 -23.57 8.72 -9.26
C ALA A 333 -23.01 10.00 -8.63
N TRP A 334 -21.70 10.14 -8.55
CA TRP A 334 -21.07 11.36 -8.05
C TRP A 334 -21.13 12.50 -9.07
N ALA A 335 -20.85 12.23 -10.34
CA ALA A 335 -20.96 13.21 -11.42
C ALA A 335 -22.35 13.81 -11.49
N LYS A 336 -23.40 12.98 -11.39
CA LYS A 336 -24.80 13.41 -11.34
C LYS A 336 -25.06 14.29 -10.10
N ALA A 337 -24.68 13.84 -8.91
CA ALA A 337 -24.89 14.61 -7.69
C ALA A 337 -24.25 16.00 -7.76
N MET A 338 -23.02 16.12 -8.29
CA MET A 338 -22.31 17.38 -8.41
C MET A 338 -22.91 18.29 -9.48
N SER A 339 -23.28 17.74 -10.64
CA SER A 339 -23.91 18.53 -11.71
C SER A 339 -25.29 19.11 -11.36
N GLU A 340 -25.99 18.48 -10.41
CA GLU A 340 -27.28 18.96 -9.89
C GLU A 340 -27.17 19.78 -8.61
N ASN A 341 -25.97 19.88 -8.02
CA ASN A 341 -25.76 20.58 -6.74
C ASN A 341 -25.85 22.10 -6.92
N GLN A 342 -26.80 22.73 -6.24
CA GLN A 342 -27.04 24.17 -6.38
C GLN A 342 -25.83 25.02 -5.98
N ASN A 343 -25.09 24.65 -4.92
CA ASN A 343 -23.90 25.38 -4.50
C ASN A 343 -22.78 25.32 -5.54
N VAL A 344 -22.62 24.15 -6.20
CA VAL A 344 -21.66 23.97 -7.28
C VAL A 344 -22.03 24.87 -8.45
N ILE A 345 -23.29 24.87 -8.85
CA ILE A 345 -23.79 25.69 -9.97
C ILE A 345 -23.65 27.19 -9.66
N ASP A 346 -24.04 27.61 -8.45
CA ASP A 346 -23.98 29.01 -8.03
C ASP A 346 -22.52 29.51 -8.00
N TYR A 347 -21.60 28.69 -7.48
CA TYR A 347 -20.17 29.00 -7.49
C TYR A 347 -19.64 29.18 -8.92
N ILE A 348 -19.95 28.24 -9.83
CA ILE A 348 -19.49 28.30 -11.23
C ILE A 348 -20.13 29.49 -11.95
N GLN A 349 -21.38 29.83 -11.66
CA GLN A 349 -22.05 31.00 -12.24
C GLN A 349 -21.33 32.30 -11.85
N GLN A 350 -20.72 32.36 -10.67
CA GLN A 350 -19.99 33.53 -10.18
C GLN A 350 -18.52 33.59 -10.69
N HIS A 351 -17.87 32.43 -10.80
CA HIS A 351 -16.43 32.33 -11.01
C HIS A 351 -16.01 31.70 -12.34
N GLY A 352 -16.92 31.01 -13.02
CA GLY A 352 -16.64 30.37 -14.32
C GLY A 352 -16.59 31.39 -15.47
N SER A 353 -16.06 30.97 -16.61
CA SER A 353 -15.92 31.80 -17.80
C SER A 353 -16.25 31.05 -19.10
N ASN A 354 -16.49 31.81 -20.17
CA ASN A 354 -16.72 31.31 -21.52
C ASN A 354 -15.92 32.13 -22.54
N PRO A 355 -14.87 31.62 -23.18
CA PRO A 355 -14.28 30.28 -22.94
C PRO A 355 -13.59 30.22 -21.59
N THR A 356 -13.49 29.02 -21.03
CA THR A 356 -12.73 28.76 -19.81
C THR A 356 -11.23 29.02 -19.99
N SER A 357 -10.58 29.42 -18.90
CA SER A 357 -9.13 29.58 -18.82
C SER A 357 -8.58 28.75 -17.65
N TYR A 358 -7.26 28.61 -17.55
CA TYR A 358 -6.63 27.94 -16.42
C TYR A 358 -6.88 28.62 -15.06
N VAL A 359 -7.16 29.92 -15.07
CA VAL A 359 -7.50 30.64 -13.83
C VAL A 359 -8.91 30.30 -13.36
N HIS A 360 -9.80 30.08 -14.32
CA HIS A 360 -11.19 29.69 -14.09
C HIS A 360 -11.51 28.45 -14.95
N PRO A 361 -11.24 27.24 -14.44
CA PRO A 361 -11.35 26.01 -15.23
C PRO A 361 -12.81 25.57 -15.48
N TYR A 362 -13.79 26.31 -14.93
CA TYR A 362 -15.19 25.95 -15.03
C TYR A 362 -15.90 26.74 -16.12
N TYR A 363 -16.60 26.02 -16.99
CA TYR A 363 -17.38 26.58 -18.07
C TYR A 363 -18.63 27.29 -17.56
N ASN A 364 -18.88 28.50 -18.01
CA ASN A 364 -20.07 29.28 -17.73
C ASN A 364 -20.49 30.08 -19.00
N ASP A 365 -21.60 29.65 -19.63
CA ASP A 365 -22.22 30.37 -20.76
C ASP A 365 -23.29 31.38 -20.32
N GLY A 366 -23.41 31.64 -19.03
CA GLY A 366 -24.44 32.47 -18.41
C GLY A 366 -25.72 31.74 -18.08
N THR A 367 -25.84 30.44 -18.40
CA THR A 367 -27.03 29.65 -18.12
C THR A 367 -26.74 28.51 -17.13
N ARG A 368 -27.68 28.25 -16.23
CA ARG A 368 -27.57 27.14 -15.28
C ARG A 368 -27.54 25.78 -16.00
N GLU A 369 -28.29 25.64 -17.07
CA GLU A 369 -28.34 24.42 -17.85
C GLU A 369 -27.03 24.13 -18.58
N GLY A 370 -26.37 25.17 -19.13
CA GLY A 370 -25.05 25.03 -19.74
C GLY A 370 -23.99 24.63 -18.72
N ILE A 371 -24.04 25.22 -17.51
CA ILE A 371 -23.14 24.85 -16.40
C ILE A 371 -23.35 23.38 -16.00
N LYS A 372 -24.60 22.93 -15.81
CA LYS A 372 -24.92 21.53 -15.49
C LYS A 372 -24.34 20.55 -16.50
N LYS A 373 -24.55 20.81 -17.79
CA LYS A 373 -24.00 19.98 -18.87
C LYS A 373 -22.49 19.92 -18.85
N ALA A 374 -21.84 21.04 -18.65
CA ALA A 374 -20.39 21.11 -18.60
C ALA A 374 -19.83 20.37 -17.37
N VAL A 375 -20.43 20.52 -16.19
CA VAL A 375 -20.05 19.77 -14.98
C VAL A 375 -20.26 18.27 -15.18
N GLY A 376 -21.42 17.86 -15.72
CA GLY A 376 -21.68 16.44 -16.01
C GLY A 376 -20.66 15.85 -16.99
N TYR A 377 -20.25 16.61 -18.02
CA TYR A 377 -19.18 16.20 -18.93
C TYR A 377 -17.83 16.11 -18.22
N LEU A 378 -17.46 17.14 -17.45
CA LEU A 378 -16.20 17.20 -16.73
C LEU A 378 -15.99 16.00 -15.79
N LEU A 379 -17.05 15.65 -15.07
CA LEU A 379 -16.98 14.65 -13.99
C LEU A 379 -17.40 13.24 -14.44
N SER A 380 -17.75 13.05 -15.71
CA SER A 380 -18.15 11.76 -16.23
C SER A 380 -16.98 10.76 -16.24
N PRO A 381 -17.20 9.51 -15.78
CA PRO A 381 -16.22 8.43 -15.89
C PRO A 381 -16.13 7.80 -17.28
N ASN A 382 -16.79 8.36 -18.28
CA ASN A 382 -16.95 7.77 -19.60
C ASN A 382 -15.69 7.93 -20.46
N ASP A 383 -15.18 6.83 -20.99
CA ASP A 383 -14.02 6.80 -21.90
C ASP A 383 -14.15 7.66 -23.16
N ASN A 384 -15.37 8.03 -23.54
CA ASN A 384 -15.62 8.94 -24.67
C ASN A 384 -15.46 10.43 -24.32
N VAL A 385 -15.25 10.76 -23.05
CA VAL A 385 -14.93 12.12 -22.63
C VAL A 385 -13.49 12.46 -23.04
N ASP A 386 -13.30 13.62 -23.64
CA ASP A 386 -11.99 14.17 -23.95
C ASP A 386 -11.87 15.58 -23.36
N LEU A 387 -11.24 15.67 -22.19
CA LEU A 387 -11.06 16.94 -21.48
C LEU A 387 -10.11 17.91 -22.19
N TYR A 388 -9.33 17.43 -23.16
CA TYR A 388 -8.37 18.26 -23.92
C TYR A 388 -8.89 18.71 -25.28
N ASN A 389 -9.99 18.12 -25.77
CA ASN A 389 -10.55 18.44 -27.07
C ASN A 389 -12.10 18.42 -27.02
N ASN A 390 -12.68 19.46 -26.42
CA ASN A 390 -14.11 19.57 -26.21
C ASN A 390 -14.57 21.05 -26.20
N PRO A 391 -15.88 21.36 -26.28
CA PRO A 391 -16.37 22.74 -26.31
C PRO A 391 -16.41 23.45 -24.95
N TYR A 392 -16.19 22.72 -23.84
CA TYR A 392 -16.37 23.27 -22.49
C TYR A 392 -15.06 23.72 -21.84
N PHE A 393 -13.95 23.02 -22.09
CA PHE A 393 -12.71 23.17 -21.35
C PHE A 393 -11.50 23.31 -22.26
N ASN A 394 -10.51 24.07 -21.80
CA ASN A 394 -9.21 24.22 -22.46
C ASN A 394 -8.10 23.61 -21.58
N PHE A 395 -8.28 22.38 -21.16
CA PHE A 395 -7.31 21.72 -20.29
C PHE A 395 -6.05 21.26 -21.05
N LYS A 396 -4.98 21.18 -20.31
CA LYS A 396 -3.72 20.52 -20.68
C LYS A 396 -3.42 19.45 -19.64
N PRO A 397 -2.62 18.44 -19.99
CA PRO A 397 -2.14 17.50 -18.98
C PRO A 397 -1.48 18.22 -17.80
N GLU A 398 -1.81 17.83 -16.59
CA GLU A 398 -1.22 18.35 -15.36
C GLU A 398 0.16 17.74 -15.09
N MET A 399 0.37 16.51 -15.55
CA MET A 399 1.65 15.81 -15.52
C MET A 399 2.17 15.63 -16.95
N SER A 400 3.40 16.07 -17.21
CA SER A 400 4.05 15.83 -18.51
C SER A 400 4.51 14.37 -18.65
N ASP A 401 4.70 13.91 -19.89
CA ASP A 401 5.19 12.56 -20.18
C ASP A 401 6.59 12.30 -19.61
N ASP A 402 7.43 13.33 -19.48
CA ASP A 402 8.75 13.21 -18.85
C ASP A 402 8.63 13.12 -17.32
N ALA A 403 7.71 13.85 -16.73
CA ALA A 403 7.41 13.75 -15.30
C ALA A 403 6.86 12.35 -14.95
N TYR A 404 5.94 11.82 -15.78
CA TYR A 404 5.46 10.43 -15.59
C TYR A 404 6.59 9.40 -15.73
N HIS A 405 7.50 9.59 -16.67
CA HIS A 405 8.68 8.72 -16.79
C HIS A 405 9.55 8.78 -15.54
N ALA A 406 9.84 9.96 -15.02
CA ALA A 406 10.61 10.12 -13.78
C ALA A 406 9.90 9.44 -12.59
N PHE A 407 8.58 9.59 -12.47
CA PHE A 407 7.78 8.90 -11.47
C PHE A 407 7.91 7.38 -11.60
N MET A 408 7.82 6.82 -12.81
CA MET A 408 7.92 5.38 -13.02
C MET A 408 9.33 4.82 -12.74
N VAL A 409 10.38 5.60 -13.03
CA VAL A 409 11.75 5.24 -12.65
C VAL A 409 11.88 5.17 -11.13
N TRP A 410 11.32 6.15 -10.41
CA TRP A 410 11.29 6.15 -8.96
C TRP A 410 10.46 4.97 -8.42
N HIS A 411 9.24 4.76 -8.92
CA HIS A 411 8.32 3.73 -8.43
C HIS A 411 8.90 2.31 -8.55
N ARG A 412 9.62 2.03 -9.64
CA ARG A 412 10.35 0.77 -9.80
C ARG A 412 11.70 0.75 -9.05
N GLY A 413 12.21 1.92 -8.67
CA GLY A 413 13.58 2.12 -8.20
C GLY A 413 13.80 2.06 -6.69
N ILE A 414 12.74 1.91 -5.89
CA ILE A 414 12.86 1.85 -4.41
C ILE A 414 13.50 0.54 -3.98
N ALA A 415 14.62 0.65 -3.23
CA ALA A 415 15.42 -0.48 -2.81
C ALA A 415 14.79 -1.27 -1.65
N VAL A 416 15.23 -2.51 -1.51
CA VAL A 416 15.00 -3.35 -0.34
C VAL A 416 16.22 -3.23 0.58
N PRO A 417 16.06 -2.86 1.87
CA PRO A 417 17.16 -2.89 2.82
C PRO A 417 17.77 -4.30 2.94
N ARG A 418 19.10 -4.38 3.08
CA ARG A 418 19.75 -5.67 3.27
C ARG A 418 19.30 -6.37 4.55
N ALA A 419 19.40 -7.69 4.57
CA ALA A 419 19.18 -8.48 5.77
C ALA A 419 20.24 -8.19 6.85
N ARG A 420 19.90 -8.46 8.11
CA ARG A 420 20.71 -8.10 9.28
C ARG A 420 20.83 -9.29 10.23
N ASN A 421 21.90 -9.30 11.02
CA ASN A 421 22.09 -10.26 12.11
C ASN A 421 22.02 -11.75 11.70
N LEU A 422 22.31 -12.08 10.43
CA LEU A 422 22.21 -13.47 9.96
C LEU A 422 23.26 -14.39 10.62
N ASN A 423 24.31 -13.81 11.24
CA ASN A 423 25.29 -14.52 12.07
C ASN A 423 24.79 -14.85 13.48
N ASP A 424 23.65 -14.29 13.93
CA ASP A 424 23.04 -14.58 15.22
C ASP A 424 22.41 -15.99 15.23
N LYS A 425 22.74 -16.78 16.25
CA LYS A 425 22.22 -18.16 16.38
C LYS A 425 20.72 -18.23 16.60
N GLU A 426 20.12 -17.22 17.25
CA GLU A 426 18.66 -17.15 17.41
C GLU A 426 17.99 -16.84 16.09
N VAL A 427 18.56 -15.94 15.26
CA VAL A 427 18.06 -15.68 13.90
C VAL A 427 18.13 -16.94 13.03
N GLN A 428 19.24 -17.70 13.11
CA GLN A 428 19.39 -18.98 12.42
C GLN A 428 18.37 -20.01 12.89
N ARG A 429 18.11 -20.10 14.21
CA ARG A 429 17.08 -20.96 14.79
C ARG A 429 15.68 -20.54 14.33
N GLY A 430 15.40 -19.24 14.32
CA GLY A 430 14.12 -18.69 13.81
C GLY A 430 13.85 -19.07 12.36
N LYS A 431 14.86 -18.96 11.49
CA LYS A 431 14.75 -19.41 10.09
C LYS A 431 14.47 -20.91 9.99
N GLU A 432 15.18 -21.73 10.73
CA GLU A 432 14.98 -23.19 10.76
C GLU A 432 13.52 -23.53 11.10
N LEU A 433 12.97 -22.91 12.15
CA LEU A 433 11.59 -23.10 12.56
C LEU A 433 10.59 -22.59 11.50
N PHE A 434 10.80 -21.38 10.98
CA PHE A 434 9.91 -20.73 10.02
C PHE A 434 9.79 -21.52 8.71
N VAL A 435 10.93 -21.93 8.16
CA VAL A 435 10.99 -22.66 6.88
C VAL A 435 10.62 -24.15 7.06
N GLY A 436 10.99 -24.73 8.19
CA GLY A 436 10.82 -26.16 8.46
C GLY A 436 9.55 -26.46 9.25
N ASP A 437 9.71 -26.62 10.57
CA ASP A 437 8.69 -27.23 11.43
C ASP A 437 7.35 -26.51 11.46
N LEU A 438 7.35 -25.19 11.41
CA LEU A 438 6.12 -24.39 11.42
C LEU A 438 5.37 -24.47 10.09
N GLY A 439 6.10 -24.50 8.96
CA GLY A 439 5.52 -24.50 7.62
C GLY A 439 5.05 -23.13 7.15
N CYS A 440 5.55 -22.04 7.73
CA CYS A 440 5.22 -20.67 7.31
C CYS A 440 5.65 -20.42 5.85
N ALA A 441 6.75 -21.04 5.43
CA ALA A 441 7.31 -20.94 4.08
C ALA A 441 6.41 -21.53 2.97
N HIS A 442 5.28 -22.17 3.29
CA HIS A 442 4.33 -22.60 2.27
C HIS A 442 3.66 -21.41 1.56
N CYS A 443 3.26 -20.36 2.30
CA CYS A 443 2.76 -19.11 1.75
C CYS A 443 3.88 -18.05 1.68
N HIS A 444 4.72 -17.98 2.71
CA HIS A 444 5.88 -17.10 2.75
C HIS A 444 7.08 -17.74 2.03
N LYS A 445 6.92 -18.03 0.73
CA LYS A 445 7.96 -18.60 -0.14
C LYS A 445 9.23 -17.77 -0.06
N ALA A 446 10.34 -18.40 0.31
CA ALA A 446 11.57 -17.68 0.64
C ALA A 446 12.13 -16.89 -0.54
N SER A 447 12.16 -17.46 -1.75
CA SER A 447 12.87 -16.83 -2.87
C SER A 447 12.19 -17.00 -4.23
N TRP A 448 12.50 -16.05 -5.12
CA TRP A 448 12.19 -16.07 -6.53
C TRP A 448 13.45 -15.76 -7.35
N THR A 449 13.37 -16.04 -8.64
CA THR A 449 14.30 -15.47 -9.62
C THR A 449 13.49 -14.59 -10.55
N THR A 450 13.89 -13.34 -10.72
CA THR A 450 13.23 -12.43 -11.67
C THR A 450 13.45 -12.90 -13.10
N GLY A 451 12.49 -12.60 -13.97
CA GLY A 451 12.57 -12.92 -15.40
C GLY A 451 13.50 -11.99 -16.19
N ALA A 452 13.29 -11.91 -17.49
CA ALA A 452 14.04 -11.02 -18.38
C ALA A 452 13.76 -9.53 -18.17
N ASP A 453 12.70 -9.20 -17.43
CA ASP A 453 12.25 -7.85 -17.10
C ASP A 453 12.11 -6.93 -18.33
N ASN A 454 11.29 -7.36 -19.27
CA ASN A 454 11.04 -6.65 -20.53
C ASN A 454 9.79 -5.78 -20.47
N HIS A 455 9.58 -5.10 -19.34
CA HIS A 455 8.48 -4.17 -19.17
C HIS A 455 8.80 -2.81 -19.84
N GLY A 456 7.80 -2.08 -20.18
CA GLY A 456 7.87 -0.79 -20.85
C GLY A 456 6.63 -0.61 -21.73
N SER A 457 5.47 -0.57 -21.08
CA SER A 457 4.22 -0.96 -21.71
C SER A 457 3.13 0.09 -21.63
N SER A 458 3.46 1.32 -21.20
CA SER A 458 2.52 2.43 -21.27
C SER A 458 2.70 3.23 -22.55
N LYS A 459 1.63 3.87 -23.02
CA LYS A 459 1.67 4.77 -24.19
C LYS A 459 2.67 5.92 -24.03
N ILE A 460 2.79 6.44 -22.81
CA ILE A 460 3.71 7.52 -22.48
C ILE A 460 5.16 7.03 -22.46
N LEU A 461 5.38 5.87 -21.83
CA LEU A 461 6.73 5.32 -21.66
C LEU A 461 7.32 4.88 -22.99
N GLY A 462 6.54 4.16 -23.81
CA GLY A 462 7.04 3.66 -25.11
C GLY A 462 8.35 2.92 -24.94
N ASN A 463 9.43 3.51 -25.50
CA ASN A 463 10.80 2.96 -25.41
C ASN A 463 11.66 3.67 -24.34
N LYS A 464 11.07 4.49 -23.45
CA LYS A 464 11.82 5.14 -22.37
C LYS A 464 12.38 4.11 -21.42
N GLN A 465 13.62 4.33 -20.98
CA GLN A 465 14.32 3.39 -20.11
C GLN A 465 13.72 3.39 -18.70
N LEU A 466 13.38 2.20 -18.21
CA LEU A 466 13.05 1.93 -16.81
C LEU A 466 14.15 1.09 -16.16
N PRO A 467 14.32 1.15 -14.83
CA PRO A 467 15.29 0.29 -14.14
C PRO A 467 14.91 -1.19 -14.33
N LYS A 468 15.90 -2.01 -14.70
CA LYS A 468 15.76 -3.44 -15.00
C LYS A 468 16.44 -4.30 -13.95
N TYR A 469 15.77 -5.39 -13.59
CA TYR A 469 16.19 -6.33 -12.55
C TYR A 469 16.24 -7.77 -13.09
N ALA A 470 16.74 -7.95 -14.31
CA ALA A 470 16.74 -9.26 -14.94
C ALA A 470 17.60 -10.30 -14.20
N ASN A 471 17.06 -11.50 -14.06
CA ASN A 471 17.74 -12.67 -13.50
C ASN A 471 18.31 -12.48 -12.08
N GLN A 472 17.67 -11.66 -11.26
CA GLN A 472 18.04 -11.48 -9.85
C GLN A 472 17.40 -12.57 -8.99
N LYS A 473 18.18 -13.20 -8.13
CA LYS A 473 17.64 -14.03 -7.06
C LYS A 473 17.25 -13.13 -5.91
N ILE A 474 15.98 -13.12 -5.55
CA ILE A 474 15.38 -12.26 -4.53
C ILE A 474 14.72 -13.08 -3.43
N TYR A 475 14.60 -12.50 -2.21
CA TYR A 475 14.09 -13.18 -1.02
C TYR A 475 12.95 -12.39 -0.36
N PRO A 476 11.77 -12.28 -1.01
CA PRO A 476 10.64 -11.54 -0.47
C PRO A 476 9.93 -12.25 0.68
N TYR A 477 10.09 -13.56 0.84
CA TYR A 477 9.29 -14.38 1.74
C TYR A 477 7.79 -14.17 1.50
N SER A 478 7.39 -14.34 0.24
CA SER A 478 6.02 -14.22 -0.26
C SER A 478 5.85 -15.05 -1.53
N ASP A 479 4.70 -15.67 -1.68
CA ASP A 479 4.28 -16.34 -2.93
C ASP A 479 3.45 -15.43 -3.84
N PHE A 480 3.06 -14.23 -3.36
CA PHE A 480 2.22 -13.24 -4.03
C PHE A 480 0.81 -13.72 -4.37
N ILE A 481 0.35 -14.82 -3.76
CA ILE A 481 -0.97 -15.40 -3.95
C ILE A 481 -1.88 -15.02 -2.77
N GLN A 482 -3.19 -15.02 -2.99
CA GLN A 482 -4.15 -14.86 -1.90
C GLN A 482 -4.43 -16.19 -1.20
N HIS A 483 -4.35 -16.15 0.13
CA HIS A 483 -4.74 -17.25 1.00
C HIS A 483 -5.87 -16.84 1.94
N LYS A 484 -6.70 -17.81 2.31
CA LYS A 484 -7.80 -17.58 3.22
C LYS A 484 -7.29 -17.51 4.65
N LEU A 485 -7.41 -16.36 5.29
CA LEU A 485 -7.03 -16.15 6.69
C LEU A 485 -8.21 -16.19 7.65
N ASP A 486 -9.44 -15.88 7.19
CA ASP A 486 -10.69 -15.92 7.95
C ASP A 486 -10.58 -15.11 9.27
N MET A 487 -10.16 -13.87 9.14
CA MET A 487 -10.06 -12.89 10.22
C MET A 487 -11.37 -12.09 10.34
N LYS A 488 -11.55 -11.37 11.42
CA LYS A 488 -12.72 -10.50 11.65
C LYS A 488 -12.61 -9.23 10.81
N ASN A 489 -13.68 -8.85 10.11
CA ASN A 489 -13.73 -7.66 9.25
C ASN A 489 -12.61 -7.63 8.19
N ASP A 490 -12.45 -8.75 7.48
CA ASP A 490 -11.50 -8.84 6.38
C ASP A 490 -11.98 -8.06 5.15
N ILE A 491 -11.04 -7.69 4.31
CA ILE A 491 -11.32 -7.33 2.92
C ILE A 491 -11.45 -8.63 2.11
N HIS A 492 -12.10 -8.58 0.95
CA HIS A 492 -12.26 -9.73 0.04
C HIS A 492 -12.66 -11.04 0.74
N GLY A 493 -13.57 -10.96 1.70
CA GLY A 493 -14.17 -12.14 2.32
C GLY A 493 -13.18 -13.15 2.86
N SER A 494 -12.12 -12.72 3.51
CA SER A 494 -11.08 -13.53 4.14
C SER A 494 -9.89 -13.88 3.22
N TRP A 495 -9.89 -13.53 1.96
CA TRP A 495 -8.76 -13.74 1.07
C TRP A 495 -7.79 -12.56 1.14
N CYS A 496 -6.52 -12.84 1.43
CA CYS A 496 -5.50 -11.82 1.59
C CYS A 496 -4.20 -12.26 0.90
N ARG A 497 -3.62 -11.39 0.08
CA ARG A 497 -2.34 -11.65 -0.56
C ARG A 497 -1.23 -11.76 0.48
N THR A 498 -0.38 -12.77 0.35
CA THR A 498 0.87 -12.86 1.12
C THR A 498 1.78 -11.69 0.72
N THR A 499 2.02 -10.76 1.65
CA THR A 499 2.89 -9.61 1.39
C THR A 499 4.35 -9.94 1.68
N PRO A 500 5.32 -9.27 1.02
CA PRO A 500 6.74 -9.42 1.32
C PRO A 500 7.06 -9.16 2.79
N LEU A 501 7.98 -9.96 3.35
CA LEU A 501 8.49 -9.76 4.71
C LEU A 501 9.82 -9.01 4.77
N TRP A 502 10.51 -8.84 3.63
CA TRP A 502 11.78 -8.12 3.59
C TRP A 502 11.68 -6.72 4.17
N GLY A 503 12.72 -6.32 4.90
CA GLY A 503 12.81 -4.98 5.50
C GLY A 503 11.86 -4.71 6.67
N ARG A 504 10.90 -5.59 6.98
CA ARG A 504 9.84 -5.34 7.98
C ARG A 504 10.37 -4.96 9.37
N GLY A 505 11.51 -5.51 9.79
CA GLY A 505 12.11 -5.16 11.07
C GLY A 505 12.66 -3.73 11.16
N LEU A 506 12.67 -2.98 10.06
CA LEU A 506 13.03 -1.56 10.02
C LEU A 506 11.82 -0.62 10.08
N SER A 507 10.60 -1.14 10.15
CA SER A 507 9.38 -0.32 10.13
C SER A 507 9.40 0.74 11.23
N LEU A 508 9.74 0.37 12.47
CA LEU A 508 9.73 1.30 13.61
C LEU A 508 10.67 2.50 13.41
N ILE A 509 11.88 2.26 12.92
CA ILE A 509 12.87 3.34 12.75
C ILE A 509 12.61 4.20 11.52
N ASN A 510 11.93 3.67 10.51
CA ASN A 510 11.60 4.44 9.30
C ASN A 510 10.24 5.13 9.41
N SER A 511 9.21 4.46 9.94
CA SER A 511 7.84 4.97 9.93
C SER A 511 7.27 5.31 11.31
N GLY A 512 7.97 4.96 12.39
CA GLY A 512 7.52 5.19 13.75
C GLY A 512 6.50 4.18 14.28
N ALA A 513 6.19 3.11 13.52
CA ALA A 513 5.26 2.06 13.94
C ALA A 513 5.63 0.68 13.38
N GLU A 514 5.14 -0.36 14.02
CA GLU A 514 5.34 -1.76 13.63
C GLU A 514 4.05 -2.44 13.16
N ASP A 515 3.02 -1.66 12.83
CA ASP A 515 1.72 -2.21 12.44
C ASP A 515 1.84 -3.20 11.26
N ARG A 516 1.05 -4.28 11.33
CA ARG A 516 1.05 -5.40 10.38
C ARG A 516 -0.37 -5.73 9.93
N LEU A 517 -0.46 -6.54 8.89
CA LEU A 517 -1.68 -6.98 8.22
C LEU A 517 -2.35 -5.87 7.40
N HIS A 518 -3.32 -6.25 6.58
CA HIS A 518 -3.96 -5.41 5.57
C HIS A 518 -4.64 -4.13 6.09
N ASP A 519 -4.93 -4.05 7.36
CA ASP A 519 -5.57 -2.90 7.99
C ASP A 519 -4.83 -2.38 9.24
N ALA A 520 -3.56 -2.75 9.39
CA ALA A 520 -2.71 -2.32 10.49
C ALA A 520 -3.22 -2.77 11.88
N ARG A 521 -3.99 -3.88 11.95
CA ARG A 521 -4.58 -4.37 13.20
C ARG A 521 -3.57 -4.99 14.16
N ALA A 522 -2.54 -5.65 13.66
CA ALA A 522 -1.51 -6.26 14.48
C ALA A 522 -0.41 -5.26 14.79
N ARG A 523 -0.03 -5.12 16.05
CA ARG A 523 0.95 -4.16 16.54
C ARG A 523 2.39 -4.68 16.53
N ASN A 524 2.56 -5.98 16.28
CA ASN A 524 3.84 -6.67 16.22
C ASN A 524 3.69 -8.02 15.51
N GLU A 525 4.81 -8.74 15.33
CA GLU A 525 4.85 -10.02 14.66
C GLU A 525 4.07 -11.12 15.39
N ILE A 526 4.08 -11.14 16.74
CA ILE A 526 3.33 -12.11 17.52
C ILE A 526 1.83 -11.96 17.26
N GLU A 527 1.31 -10.74 17.32
CA GLU A 527 -0.10 -10.49 17.03
C GLU A 527 -0.44 -10.86 15.57
N ALA A 528 0.44 -10.53 14.61
CA ALA A 528 0.24 -10.92 13.22
C ALA A 528 0.17 -12.45 13.06
N ILE A 529 1.09 -13.19 13.68
CA ILE A 529 1.08 -14.67 13.65
C ILE A 529 -0.18 -15.21 14.33
N MET A 530 -0.58 -14.66 15.48
CA MET A 530 -1.76 -15.13 16.20
C MET A 530 -3.08 -14.81 15.50
N TRP A 531 -3.13 -13.77 14.66
CA TRP A 531 -4.25 -13.55 13.74
C TRP A 531 -4.41 -14.68 12.72
N HIS A 532 -3.34 -15.33 12.31
CA HIS A 532 -3.40 -16.52 11.45
C HIS A 532 -4.07 -17.73 12.16
N ALA A 533 -4.13 -17.72 13.49
CA ALA A 533 -4.82 -18.74 14.30
C ALA A 533 -6.20 -18.29 14.79
N TYR A 534 -6.70 -17.14 14.37
CA TYR A 534 -7.99 -16.59 14.82
C TYR A 534 -9.14 -17.57 14.56
N SER A 535 -9.20 -18.15 13.38
CA SER A 535 -10.19 -19.14 12.97
C SER A 535 -9.55 -20.46 12.55
N LYS A 536 -10.25 -21.59 12.79
CA LYS A 536 -9.86 -22.92 12.28
C LYS A 536 -9.96 -23.02 10.75
N ASN A 537 -10.73 -22.13 10.13
CA ASN A 537 -10.88 -22.06 8.67
C ASN A 537 -9.70 -21.38 7.99
N SER A 538 -8.81 -20.73 8.75
CA SER A 538 -7.58 -20.14 8.22
C SER A 538 -6.67 -21.23 7.65
N GLN A 539 -6.18 -21.02 6.43
CA GLN A 539 -5.20 -21.95 5.81
C GLN A 539 -3.88 -21.98 6.58
N ALA A 540 -3.55 -20.88 7.27
CA ALA A 540 -2.37 -20.78 8.12
C ALA A 540 -2.58 -21.30 9.56
N TYR A 541 -3.80 -21.76 9.93
CA TYR A 541 -4.14 -22.17 11.28
C TYR A 541 -3.16 -23.17 11.87
N LYS A 542 -2.82 -24.22 11.12
CA LYS A 542 -1.91 -25.29 11.61
C LYS A 542 -0.51 -24.75 11.90
N ALA A 543 0.02 -23.87 11.07
CA ALA A 543 1.32 -23.23 11.26
C ALA A 543 1.32 -22.35 12.51
N ALA A 544 0.28 -21.53 12.66
CA ALA A 544 0.14 -20.63 13.82
C ALA A 544 -0.10 -21.42 15.14
N VAL A 545 -0.80 -22.56 15.12
CA VAL A 545 -0.93 -23.43 16.30
C VAL A 545 0.40 -24.07 16.69
N LYS A 546 1.23 -24.45 15.73
CA LYS A 546 2.59 -24.92 16.03
C LYS A 546 3.42 -23.83 16.70
N PHE A 547 3.37 -22.59 16.17
CA PHE A 547 4.01 -21.43 16.78
C PHE A 547 3.49 -21.17 18.21
N TYR A 548 2.17 -21.23 18.42
CA TYR A 548 1.54 -21.08 19.73
C TYR A 548 2.10 -22.05 20.78
N ASN A 549 2.42 -23.27 20.38
CA ASN A 549 2.93 -24.32 21.27
C ASN A 549 4.47 -24.30 21.42
N LEU A 550 5.20 -23.41 20.77
CA LEU A 550 6.65 -23.30 20.95
C LEU A 550 7.00 -22.78 22.35
N PRO A 551 8.15 -23.20 22.89
CA PRO A 551 8.78 -22.49 24.01
C PRO A 551 9.03 -21.02 23.67
N LYS A 552 8.99 -20.15 24.69
CA LYS A 552 9.20 -18.69 24.48
C LYS A 552 10.48 -18.39 23.67
N ALA A 553 11.59 -19.03 23.99
CA ALA A 553 12.86 -18.83 23.28
C ALA A 553 12.76 -19.11 21.75
N ASP A 554 11.98 -20.13 21.35
CA ASP A 554 11.78 -20.45 19.95
C ASP A 554 10.80 -19.46 19.28
N ARG A 555 9.77 -18.96 19.99
CA ARG A 555 8.90 -17.88 19.50
C ARG A 555 9.69 -16.59 19.26
N ASP A 556 10.53 -16.21 20.23
CA ASP A 556 11.41 -15.03 20.13
C ASP A 556 12.38 -15.19 18.96
N ALA A 557 12.93 -16.38 18.74
CA ALA A 557 13.81 -16.68 17.60
C ALA A 557 13.11 -16.49 16.26
N VAL A 558 11.84 -16.92 16.11
CA VAL A 558 11.04 -16.70 14.89
C VAL A 558 10.80 -15.21 14.65
N VAL A 559 10.44 -14.47 15.69
CA VAL A 559 10.26 -12.99 15.59
C VAL A 559 11.55 -12.30 15.17
N LYS A 560 12.70 -12.68 15.78
CA LYS A 560 14.02 -12.14 15.41
C LYS A 560 14.37 -12.42 13.96
N PHE A 561 14.08 -13.63 13.48
CA PHE A 561 14.29 -13.97 12.07
C PHE A 561 13.47 -13.06 11.15
N ILE A 562 12.16 -12.93 11.39
CA ILE A 562 11.28 -12.06 10.57
C ILE A 562 11.78 -10.62 10.58
N ARG A 563 12.28 -10.13 11.71
CA ARG A 563 12.83 -8.78 11.83
C ARG A 563 14.23 -8.61 11.18
N SER A 564 14.89 -9.71 10.86
CA SER A 564 16.25 -9.68 10.30
C SER A 564 16.30 -9.72 8.77
N ILE A 565 15.24 -10.21 8.14
CA ILE A 565 15.13 -10.36 6.67
C ILE A 565 14.57 -9.12 5.99
#